data_12e533476e2d2fc44821f10adf6819b1
#
_entry.id   12e533476e2d2fc44821f10adf6819b1
#
_cell.length_a   1.000
_cell.length_b   1.000
_cell.length_c   1.000
_cell.angle_alpha   90.00
_cell.angle_beta   90.00
_cell.angle_gamma   90.00
#
_symmetry.space_group_name_H-M   'P 1'
#
loop_
_entity.id
_entity.type
_entity.pdbx_description
1 polymer ?
#
loop_
_entity_poly.entity_id
_entity_poly.type
_entity_poly.pdbx_seq_one_letter_code
_entity_poly.pdbx_strand_id
1 'polypeptide(L)'
;MKQYIDFYSARQKRRADVRPGLTGLAQVNGRNAISWEEKFEFDLEYVDNISFLTDIKIILKTVTKVLKRAGISAQESVTMYAFQGTKKDQFSKYKKAGHLKILFSSVADQVEFIDTFRYAAGRLGVKVTFVGCDHSLEAPALYRCHKHYQVPQPGEEGYVTELLHICKQEKIALLIPRTEEDVFILSQRASEFEAVGTEVLIANEELALLCSNKRWTARFFEECGLNAHSLEAPALY
;
A
#
# COMPACT_ATOMS: atom_id res chain seq x y z
N MET A 1 6.42 21.50 -7.23
CA MET A 1 5.05 21.61 -6.70
C MET A 1 3.98 21.61 -7.80
N LYS A 2 4.20 22.18 -8.98
CA LYS A 2 3.18 22.23 -10.07
C LYS A 2 2.66 20.85 -10.46
N GLN A 3 3.50 19.82 -10.46
CA GLN A 3 3.16 18.45 -10.87
C GLN A 3 2.13 17.74 -9.98
N TYR A 4 1.80 18.27 -8.80
CA TYR A 4 0.84 17.64 -7.88
C TYR A 4 -0.50 18.37 -7.78
N ILE A 5 -0.66 19.53 -8.46
CA ILE A 5 -1.86 20.38 -8.33
C ILE A 5 -3.11 19.64 -8.80
N ASP A 6 -2.99 18.80 -9.81
CA ASP A 6 -4.12 18.05 -10.38
C ASP A 6 -4.62 16.96 -9.44
N PHE A 7 -3.77 16.49 -8.52
CA PHE A 7 -4.09 15.48 -7.52
C PHE A 7 -4.71 16.06 -6.24
N TYR A 8 -4.72 17.40 -6.07
CA TYR A 8 -5.24 18.04 -4.86
C TYR A 8 -6.75 18.19 -4.90
N SER A 9 -7.41 17.86 -3.77
CA SER A 9 -8.80 18.25 -3.55
C SER A 9 -8.95 19.77 -3.52
N ALA A 10 -10.19 20.28 -3.68
CA ALA A 10 -10.48 21.70 -3.59
C ALA A 10 -9.97 22.32 -2.27
N ARG A 11 -10.12 21.58 -1.14
CA ARG A 11 -9.60 22.00 0.16
C ARG A 11 -8.07 22.06 0.18
N GLN A 12 -7.40 21.04 -0.37
CA GLN A 12 -5.93 20.97 -0.38
C GLN A 12 -5.29 22.04 -1.28
N LYS A 13 -6.01 22.51 -2.33
CA LYS A 13 -5.52 23.61 -3.18
C LYS A 13 -5.34 24.91 -2.41
N ARG A 14 -6.10 25.14 -1.33
CA ARG A 14 -6.00 26.33 -0.47
C ARG A 14 -4.62 26.49 0.20
N ARG A 15 -3.82 25.42 0.32
CA ARG A 15 -2.45 25.52 0.81
C ARG A 15 -1.55 26.43 -0.06
N ALA A 16 -1.96 26.69 -1.31
CA ALA A 16 -1.26 27.60 -2.22
C ALA A 16 -1.70 29.06 -2.07
N ASP A 17 -2.68 29.35 -1.20
CA ASP A 17 -3.15 30.72 -0.93
C ASP A 17 -2.07 31.54 -0.20
N VAL A 18 -1.08 30.86 0.38
CA VAL A 18 0.08 31.49 1.03
C VAL A 18 1.38 31.12 0.33
N ARG A 19 2.36 32.01 0.39
CA ARG A 19 3.70 31.74 -0.17
C ARG A 19 4.44 30.75 0.73
N PRO A 20 5.19 29.80 0.15
CA PRO A 20 6.02 28.89 0.94
C PRO A 20 7.12 29.67 1.66
N GLY A 21 7.30 29.38 2.95
CA GLY A 21 8.39 29.90 3.77
C GLY A 21 9.57 28.92 3.88
N LEU A 22 10.62 29.33 4.61
CA LEU A 22 11.77 28.47 4.96
C LEU A 22 11.40 27.38 5.97
N THR A 23 10.37 27.61 6.77
CA THR A 23 9.81 26.69 7.76
C THR A 23 8.29 26.81 7.75
N GLY A 24 7.60 25.91 8.42
CA GLY A 24 6.15 25.89 8.49
C GLY A 24 5.64 24.89 9.51
N LEU A 25 4.33 24.89 9.74
CA LEU A 25 3.70 24.07 10.78
C LEU A 25 3.93 22.57 10.56
N ALA A 26 3.86 22.09 9.31
CA ALA A 26 4.16 20.71 8.94
C ALA A 26 5.63 20.33 9.21
N GLN A 27 6.58 21.23 8.92
CA GLN A 27 8.00 20.97 9.14
C GLN A 27 8.33 20.85 10.64
N VAL A 28 7.72 21.67 11.49
CA VAL A 28 7.98 21.62 12.93
C VAL A 28 7.22 20.52 13.67
N ASN A 29 6.19 19.92 13.08
CA ASN A 29 5.38 18.88 13.74
C ASN A 29 5.68 17.43 13.28
N GLY A 30 6.53 17.21 12.28
CA GLY A 30 6.87 15.84 11.92
C GLY A 30 7.73 15.67 10.67
N ARG A 31 7.82 16.68 9.83
CA ARG A 31 8.65 16.67 8.61
C ARG A 31 8.40 15.44 7.72
N ASN A 32 9.28 14.42 7.78
CA ASN A 32 9.17 13.21 6.98
C ASN A 32 8.49 12.03 7.72
N ALA A 33 8.21 12.20 9.02
CA ALA A 33 7.59 11.17 9.86
C ALA A 33 6.06 11.19 9.83
N ILE A 34 5.45 12.16 9.14
CA ILE A 34 4.00 12.33 9.02
C ILE A 34 3.53 12.06 7.59
N SER A 35 2.28 11.60 7.44
CA SER A 35 1.65 11.33 6.14
C SER A 35 1.49 12.61 5.29
N TRP A 36 1.15 12.44 4.00
CA TRP A 36 0.83 13.56 3.12
C TRP A 36 -0.42 14.31 3.59
N GLU A 37 -1.41 13.56 4.06
CA GLU A 37 -2.67 14.09 4.56
C GLU A 37 -2.43 14.97 5.80
N GLU A 38 -1.65 14.49 6.76
CA GLU A 38 -1.28 15.28 7.94
C GLU A 38 -0.50 16.54 7.57
N LYS A 39 0.42 16.46 6.59
CA LYS A 39 1.11 17.66 6.08
C LYS A 39 0.13 18.69 5.53
N PHE A 40 -0.87 18.23 4.75
CA PHE A 40 -1.88 19.11 4.19
C PHE A 40 -2.77 19.72 5.26
N GLU A 41 -3.14 18.98 6.30
CA GLU A 41 -3.91 19.52 7.41
C GLU A 41 -3.11 20.58 8.19
N PHE A 42 -1.83 20.37 8.47
CA PHE A 42 -0.97 21.38 9.08
C PHE A 42 -0.80 22.63 8.20
N ASP A 43 -0.65 22.44 6.89
CA ASP A 43 -0.56 23.58 5.97
C ASP A 43 -1.88 24.37 5.94
N LEU A 44 -3.03 23.70 5.97
CA LEU A 44 -4.34 24.32 6.02
C LEU A 44 -4.62 24.97 7.37
N GLU A 45 -4.22 24.35 8.49
CA GLU A 45 -4.30 24.93 9.82
C GLU A 45 -3.55 26.26 9.87
N TYR A 46 -2.37 26.34 9.23
CA TYR A 46 -1.63 27.59 9.11
C TYR A 46 -2.38 28.62 8.26
N VAL A 47 -2.90 28.22 7.08
CA VAL A 47 -3.68 29.11 6.19
C VAL A 47 -4.89 29.69 6.89
N ASP A 48 -5.59 28.87 7.69
CA ASP A 48 -6.78 29.30 8.42
C ASP A 48 -6.46 30.17 9.66
N ASN A 49 -5.23 30.08 10.20
CA ASN A 49 -4.81 30.76 11.44
C ASN A 49 -3.55 31.62 11.26
N ILE A 50 -3.41 32.29 10.12
CA ILE A 50 -2.27 33.18 9.86
C ILE A 50 -2.28 34.31 10.87
N SER A 51 -1.20 34.39 11.64
CA SER A 51 -0.97 35.50 12.55
C SER A 51 0.52 35.65 12.88
N PHE A 52 0.93 36.86 13.23
CA PHE A 52 2.29 37.13 13.68
C PHE A 52 2.72 36.24 14.85
N LEU A 53 1.80 35.92 15.78
CA LEU A 53 2.08 35.06 16.91
C LEU A 53 2.27 33.58 16.47
N THR A 54 1.54 33.12 15.45
CA THR A 54 1.72 31.79 14.85
C THR A 54 3.10 31.69 14.21
N ASP A 55 3.54 32.72 13.50
CA ASP A 55 4.86 32.75 12.87
C ASP A 55 5.99 32.69 13.90
N ILE A 56 5.90 33.50 14.97
CA ILE A 56 6.85 33.45 16.07
C ILE A 56 6.91 32.06 16.72
N LYS A 57 5.77 31.42 16.96
CA LYS A 57 5.73 30.05 17.50
C LYS A 57 6.42 29.04 16.58
N ILE A 58 6.22 29.13 15.27
CA ILE A 58 6.85 28.26 14.28
C ILE A 58 8.37 28.49 14.29
N ILE A 59 8.83 29.73 14.31
CA ILE A 59 10.26 30.08 14.37
C ILE A 59 10.90 29.50 15.64
N LEU A 60 10.31 29.70 16.81
CA LEU A 60 10.83 29.18 18.09
C LEU A 60 10.88 27.64 18.09
N LYS A 61 9.83 26.98 17.59
CA LYS A 61 9.84 25.51 17.43
C LYS A 61 10.91 25.06 16.45
N THR A 62 11.17 25.78 15.38
CA THR A 62 12.22 25.48 14.40
C THR A 62 13.60 25.53 15.06
N VAL A 63 13.89 26.62 15.78
CA VAL A 63 15.17 26.79 16.50
C VAL A 63 15.37 25.66 17.51
N THR A 64 14.35 25.34 18.31
CA THR A 64 14.45 24.25 19.28
C THR A 64 14.69 22.87 18.63
N LYS A 65 14.08 22.60 17.47
CA LYS A 65 14.31 21.36 16.73
C LYS A 65 15.70 21.28 16.10
N VAL A 66 16.20 22.40 15.58
CA VAL A 66 17.57 22.49 15.03
C VAL A 66 18.60 22.25 16.15
N LEU A 67 18.44 22.92 17.30
CA LEU A 67 19.36 22.80 18.45
C LEU A 67 19.33 21.36 19.04
N LYS A 68 18.16 20.72 19.12
CA LYS A 68 18.02 19.37 19.64
C LYS A 68 18.48 18.29 18.64
N ARG A 69 18.87 18.67 17.42
CA ARG A 69 19.16 17.72 16.30
C ARG A 69 18.08 16.64 16.13
N ALA A 70 16.86 16.92 16.59
CA ALA A 70 15.76 15.97 16.50
C ALA A 70 15.30 15.87 15.04
N GLY A 71 15.36 14.67 14.49
CA GLY A 71 14.95 14.40 13.10
C GLY A 71 16.08 14.37 12.07
N ILE A 72 17.37 14.33 12.50
CA ILE A 72 18.54 14.10 11.63
C ILE A 72 19.09 12.68 11.88
N SER A 73 18.28 11.75 12.26
CA SER A 73 18.71 10.36 12.31
C SER A 73 18.81 9.81 10.89
N ALA A 74 20.02 9.55 10.45
CA ALA A 74 20.37 8.94 9.18
C ALA A 74 19.89 7.47 9.06
N GLN A 75 19.05 6.97 9.97
CA GLN A 75 18.55 5.59 10.00
C GLN A 75 17.14 5.42 9.48
N GLU A 76 16.41 6.49 9.18
CA GLU A 76 15.09 6.42 8.53
C GLU A 76 15.01 7.45 7.39
N SER A 77 15.86 7.30 6.39
CA SER A 77 15.59 7.89 5.08
C SER A 77 14.51 7.07 4.36
N VAL A 78 13.35 6.94 4.95
CA VAL A 78 12.16 6.60 4.18
C VAL A 78 11.87 7.86 3.35
N THR A 79 12.42 7.89 2.16
CA THR A 79 12.06 8.88 1.15
C THR A 79 10.55 8.75 0.98
N MET A 80 9.83 9.79 1.36
CA MET A 80 8.37 9.78 1.27
C MET A 80 7.99 9.58 -0.18
N TYR A 81 7.19 8.56 -0.48
CA TYR A 81 6.71 8.30 -1.83
C TYR A 81 6.05 9.55 -2.41
N ALA A 82 6.17 9.72 -3.74
CA ALA A 82 5.53 10.83 -4.44
C ALA A 82 4.02 10.82 -4.16
N PHE A 83 3.45 12.02 -3.97
CA PHE A 83 2.01 12.17 -3.76
C PHE A 83 1.25 11.78 -5.03
N GLN A 84 0.40 10.77 -4.94
CA GLN A 84 -0.41 10.25 -6.05
C GLN A 84 -1.88 10.68 -5.99
N GLY A 85 -2.17 11.70 -5.21
CA GLY A 85 -3.53 12.12 -4.89
C GLY A 85 -3.96 11.61 -3.52
N THR A 86 -4.85 12.33 -2.85
CA THR A 86 -5.58 11.77 -1.73
C THR A 86 -6.51 10.74 -2.33
N LYS A 87 -6.14 9.47 -2.26
CA LYS A 87 -7.05 8.38 -2.61
C LYS A 87 -8.26 8.61 -1.74
N LYS A 88 -9.35 9.09 -2.33
CA LYS A 88 -10.65 9.10 -1.66
C LYS A 88 -10.79 7.73 -1.06
N ASP A 89 -10.58 7.68 0.22
CA ASP A 89 -10.72 6.56 1.14
C ASP A 89 -11.19 5.24 0.49
N GLN A 90 -10.38 4.65 -0.40
CA GLN A 90 -10.65 3.29 -0.89
C GLN A 90 -10.78 2.34 0.31
N PHE A 91 -10.13 2.71 1.42
CA PHE A 91 -10.20 1.98 2.68
C PHE A 91 -11.39 2.39 3.58
N SER A 92 -12.13 3.46 3.27
CA SER A 92 -13.29 3.86 4.07
C SER A 92 -14.40 2.80 4.05
N LYS A 93 -14.54 2.10 2.93
CA LYS A 93 -15.48 0.97 2.82
C LYS A 93 -15.11 -0.16 3.79
N TYR A 94 -13.81 -0.41 4.03
CA TYR A 94 -13.34 -1.45 4.94
C TYR A 94 -13.41 -1.03 6.41
N LYS A 95 -13.17 0.24 6.73
CA LYS A 95 -13.38 0.79 8.09
C LYS A 95 -14.84 0.72 8.50
N LYS A 96 -15.79 0.91 7.57
CA LYS A 96 -17.24 0.77 7.82
C LYS A 96 -17.70 -0.67 7.97
N ALA A 97 -16.97 -1.63 7.42
CA ALA A 97 -17.35 -3.04 7.44
C ALA A 97 -17.27 -3.71 8.83
N GLY A 98 -16.62 -3.06 9.82
CA GLY A 98 -16.49 -3.56 11.20
C GLY A 98 -15.67 -4.85 11.33
N HIS A 99 -15.69 -5.72 10.33
CA HIS A 99 -14.96 -6.99 10.26
C HIS A 99 -14.58 -7.28 8.81
N LEU A 100 -13.30 -7.42 8.55
CA LEU A 100 -12.75 -7.70 7.23
C LEU A 100 -12.33 -9.17 7.13
N LYS A 101 -12.67 -9.84 6.03
CA LYS A 101 -12.16 -11.17 5.72
C LYS A 101 -11.20 -11.09 4.54
N ILE A 102 -9.99 -11.60 4.71
CA ILE A 102 -8.91 -11.58 3.72
C ILE A 102 -8.55 -13.02 3.38
N LEU A 103 -8.52 -13.34 2.09
CA LEU A 103 -8.03 -14.60 1.56
C LEU A 103 -6.61 -14.40 1.01
N PHE A 104 -5.70 -15.27 1.39
CA PHE A 104 -4.37 -15.39 0.80
C PHE A 104 -4.32 -16.66 -0.04
N SER A 105 -3.95 -16.54 -1.32
CA SER A 105 -3.75 -17.71 -2.18
C SER A 105 -2.28 -18.12 -2.22
N SER A 106 -2.02 -19.42 -2.42
CA SER A 106 -0.68 -20.01 -2.55
C SER A 106 0.26 -19.58 -1.42
N VAL A 107 -0.19 -19.80 -0.18
CA VAL A 107 0.50 -19.26 1.02
C VAL A 107 1.83 -19.93 1.32
N ALA A 108 2.03 -21.19 0.91
CA ALA A 108 3.24 -21.98 1.10
C ALA A 108 3.85 -21.83 2.52
N ASP A 109 5.09 -21.38 2.62
CA ASP A 109 5.86 -21.18 3.84
C ASP A 109 5.83 -19.73 4.38
N GLN A 110 5.00 -18.85 3.81
CA GLN A 110 5.01 -17.40 4.05
C GLN A 110 4.37 -17.00 5.38
N VAL A 111 4.84 -17.59 6.47
CA VAL A 111 4.33 -17.37 7.84
C VAL A 111 4.44 -15.91 8.25
N GLU A 112 5.61 -15.28 8.07
CA GLU A 112 5.89 -13.91 8.46
C GLU A 112 5.02 -12.90 7.68
N PHE A 113 4.67 -13.23 6.45
CA PHE A 113 3.80 -12.40 5.64
C PHE A 113 2.40 -12.28 6.28
N ILE A 114 1.80 -13.40 6.68
CA ILE A 114 0.49 -13.42 7.34
C ILE A 114 0.57 -12.72 8.71
N ASP A 115 1.64 -12.95 9.46
CA ASP A 115 1.84 -12.31 10.76
C ASP A 115 2.01 -10.79 10.64
N THR A 116 2.64 -10.32 9.56
CA THR A 116 2.73 -8.88 9.26
C THR A 116 1.35 -8.25 9.08
N PHE A 117 0.45 -8.90 8.33
CA PHE A 117 -0.94 -8.44 8.19
C PHE A 117 -1.69 -8.47 9.52
N ARG A 118 -1.46 -9.49 10.34
CA ARG A 118 -2.06 -9.58 11.69
C ARG A 118 -1.61 -8.43 12.58
N TYR A 119 -0.31 -8.13 12.57
CA TYR A 119 0.25 -7.01 13.33
C TYR A 119 -0.32 -5.66 12.85
N ALA A 120 -0.36 -5.45 11.53
CA ALA A 120 -0.92 -4.24 10.94
C ALA A 120 -2.41 -4.06 11.28
N ALA A 121 -3.21 -5.12 11.21
CA ALA A 121 -4.62 -5.10 11.59
C ALA A 121 -4.80 -4.70 13.06
N GLY A 122 -3.98 -5.25 13.95
CA GLY A 122 -3.98 -4.90 15.37
C GLY A 122 -3.64 -3.42 15.60
N ARG A 123 -2.63 -2.89 14.92
CA ARG A 123 -2.26 -1.47 15.01
C ARG A 123 -3.35 -0.52 14.49
N LEU A 124 -4.07 -0.93 13.45
CA LEU A 124 -5.16 -0.14 12.86
C LEU A 124 -6.47 -0.30 13.62
N GLY A 125 -6.55 -1.20 14.62
CA GLY A 125 -7.78 -1.51 15.34
C GLY A 125 -8.86 -2.13 14.46
N VAL A 126 -8.48 -2.80 13.36
CA VAL A 126 -9.39 -3.44 12.41
C VAL A 126 -9.54 -4.92 12.77
N LYS A 127 -10.78 -5.38 12.94
CA LYS A 127 -11.04 -6.81 13.15
C LYS A 127 -10.94 -7.54 11.81
N VAL A 128 -10.00 -8.50 11.71
CA VAL A 128 -9.74 -9.25 10.48
C VAL A 128 -9.82 -10.75 10.73
N THR A 129 -10.46 -11.48 9.82
CA THR A 129 -10.34 -12.93 9.70
C THR A 129 -9.45 -13.25 8.52
N PHE A 130 -8.36 -13.94 8.75
CA PHE A 130 -7.46 -14.45 7.72
C PHE A 130 -7.90 -15.85 7.29
N VAL A 131 -8.05 -16.02 5.99
CA VAL A 131 -8.31 -17.30 5.33
C VAL A 131 -7.11 -17.57 4.43
N GLY A 132 -6.58 -18.77 4.44
CA GLY A 132 -5.48 -19.19 3.58
C GLY A 132 -5.90 -20.31 2.65
N CYS A 133 -5.36 -20.37 1.45
CA CYS A 133 -5.47 -21.56 0.62
C CYS A 133 -4.12 -21.90 -0.05
N ASP A 134 -3.94 -23.18 -0.26
CA ASP A 134 -2.75 -23.73 -0.91
C ASP A 134 -3.10 -25.07 -1.57
N HIS A 135 -2.28 -25.54 -2.50
CA HIS A 135 -2.44 -26.87 -3.10
C HIS A 135 -2.06 -27.97 -2.10
N SER A 136 -1.18 -27.68 -1.16
CA SER A 136 -0.75 -28.61 -0.12
C SER A 136 -1.28 -28.20 1.25
N LEU A 137 -1.95 -29.10 1.94
CA LEU A 137 -2.35 -28.91 3.34
C LEU A 137 -1.16 -28.91 4.31
N GLU A 138 0.03 -29.30 3.86
CA GLU A 138 1.26 -29.26 4.66
C GLU A 138 1.90 -27.86 4.69
N ALA A 139 1.39 -26.91 3.91
CA ALA A 139 1.89 -25.53 3.86
C ALA A 139 1.81 -24.87 5.25
N PRO A 140 2.95 -24.52 5.91
CA PRO A 140 2.94 -24.06 7.29
C PRO A 140 2.19 -22.74 7.50
N ALA A 141 2.13 -21.89 6.49
CA ALA A 141 1.41 -20.63 6.57
C ALA A 141 -0.11 -20.79 6.69
N LEU A 142 -0.69 -21.91 6.23
CA LEU A 142 -2.11 -22.23 6.41
C LEU A 142 -2.51 -22.23 7.89
N TYR A 143 -1.63 -22.74 8.76
CA TYR A 143 -1.86 -22.85 10.20
C TYR A 143 -1.76 -21.51 10.95
N ARG A 144 -1.33 -20.47 10.26
CA ARG A 144 -1.39 -19.08 10.75
C ARG A 144 -2.70 -18.40 10.41
N CYS A 145 -3.52 -19.00 9.54
CA CYS A 145 -4.83 -18.49 9.18
C CYS A 145 -5.91 -18.99 10.16
N HIS A 146 -7.02 -18.26 10.26
CA HIS A 146 -8.17 -18.67 11.08
C HIS A 146 -8.96 -19.81 10.44
N LYS A 147 -8.91 -19.88 9.10
CA LYS A 147 -9.46 -20.95 8.26
C LYS A 147 -8.51 -21.22 7.12
N HIS A 148 -8.52 -22.45 6.62
CA HIS A 148 -7.73 -22.81 5.45
C HIS A 148 -8.46 -23.79 4.55
N TYR A 149 -8.08 -23.77 3.28
CA TYR A 149 -8.67 -24.59 2.21
C TYR A 149 -7.56 -25.18 1.35
N GLN A 150 -7.79 -26.38 0.86
CA GLN A 150 -6.98 -26.96 -0.20
C GLN A 150 -7.62 -26.58 -1.54
N VAL A 151 -6.79 -26.13 -2.50
CA VAL A 151 -7.21 -25.74 -3.85
C VAL A 151 -6.26 -26.35 -4.87
N PRO A 152 -6.64 -26.51 -6.14
CA PRO A 152 -5.71 -26.89 -7.19
C PRO A 152 -4.52 -25.91 -7.28
N GLN A 153 -3.44 -26.30 -7.96
CA GLN A 153 -2.34 -25.38 -8.24
C GLN A 153 -2.78 -24.25 -9.19
N PRO A 154 -2.16 -23.06 -9.08
CA PRO A 154 -2.35 -22.03 -10.10
C PRO A 154 -2.11 -22.59 -11.50
N GLY A 155 -3.01 -22.29 -12.44
CA GLY A 155 -2.97 -22.83 -13.80
C GLY A 155 -3.66 -24.18 -14.01
N GLU A 156 -3.95 -24.93 -12.96
CA GLU A 156 -4.76 -26.16 -13.07
C GLU A 156 -6.25 -25.85 -13.26
N GLU A 157 -6.94 -26.80 -13.90
CA GLU A 157 -8.40 -26.74 -14.07
C GLU A 157 -9.09 -26.70 -12.70
N GLY A 158 -10.07 -25.80 -12.54
CA GLY A 158 -10.81 -25.63 -11.30
C GLY A 158 -10.20 -24.64 -10.31
N TYR A 159 -8.93 -24.21 -10.46
CA TYR A 159 -8.27 -23.30 -9.50
C TYR A 159 -9.09 -22.03 -9.23
N VAL A 160 -9.40 -21.27 -10.28
CA VAL A 160 -10.17 -20.01 -10.14
C VAL A 160 -11.59 -20.27 -9.67
N THR A 161 -12.20 -21.38 -10.11
CA THR A 161 -13.56 -21.76 -9.70
C THR A 161 -13.63 -22.03 -8.21
N GLU A 162 -12.63 -22.73 -7.66
CA GLU A 162 -12.57 -23.00 -6.22
C GLU A 162 -12.30 -21.74 -5.40
N LEU A 163 -11.41 -20.85 -5.87
CA LEU A 163 -11.20 -19.56 -5.24
C LEU A 163 -12.49 -18.71 -5.21
N LEU A 164 -13.25 -18.66 -6.31
CA LEU A 164 -14.54 -17.97 -6.38
C LEU A 164 -15.55 -18.59 -5.40
N HIS A 165 -15.57 -19.92 -5.29
CA HIS A 165 -16.43 -20.62 -4.34
C HIS A 165 -16.10 -20.21 -2.90
N ILE A 166 -14.82 -20.25 -2.52
CA ILE A 166 -14.33 -19.82 -1.19
C ILE A 166 -14.68 -18.35 -0.94
N CYS A 167 -14.42 -17.47 -1.91
CA CYS A 167 -14.71 -16.04 -1.80
C CYS A 167 -16.19 -15.79 -1.50
N LYS A 168 -17.07 -16.46 -2.21
CA LYS A 168 -18.54 -16.36 -2.04
C LYS A 168 -18.99 -16.95 -0.70
N GLN A 169 -18.53 -18.16 -0.37
CA GLN A 169 -18.91 -18.88 0.86
C GLN A 169 -18.46 -18.11 2.11
N GLU A 170 -17.22 -17.67 2.14
CA GLU A 170 -16.64 -16.98 3.28
C GLU A 170 -16.96 -15.49 3.29
N LYS A 171 -17.52 -14.92 2.22
CA LYS A 171 -17.74 -13.49 2.03
C LYS A 171 -16.42 -12.73 2.17
N ILE A 172 -15.44 -13.13 1.38
CA ILE A 172 -14.12 -12.51 1.34
C ILE A 172 -14.23 -11.10 0.78
N ALA A 173 -13.66 -10.12 1.46
CA ALA A 173 -13.63 -8.76 0.98
C ALA A 173 -12.38 -8.46 0.14
N LEU A 174 -11.27 -9.13 0.44
CA LEU A 174 -9.99 -8.91 -0.24
C LEU A 174 -9.29 -10.25 -0.47
N LEU A 175 -8.89 -10.53 -1.71
CA LEU A 175 -8.03 -11.66 -2.11
C LEU A 175 -6.64 -11.13 -2.40
N ILE A 176 -5.63 -11.72 -1.79
CA ILE A 176 -4.22 -11.35 -1.93
C ILE A 176 -3.46 -12.52 -2.55
N PRO A 177 -3.12 -12.45 -3.84
CA PRO A 177 -2.28 -13.44 -4.50
C PRO A 177 -0.84 -13.37 -4.01
N ARG A 178 -0.16 -14.52 -3.96
CA ARG A 178 1.19 -14.61 -3.41
C ARG A 178 2.26 -14.95 -4.45
N THR A 179 1.91 -15.61 -5.51
CA THR A 179 2.85 -16.01 -6.57
C THR A 179 2.65 -15.15 -7.82
N GLU A 180 3.68 -15.07 -8.67
CA GLU A 180 3.59 -14.38 -9.96
C GLU A 180 2.52 -15.02 -10.84
N GLU A 181 2.38 -16.34 -10.78
CA GLU A 181 1.38 -17.09 -11.52
C GLU A 181 -0.05 -16.77 -11.05
N ASP A 182 -0.28 -16.71 -9.73
CA ASP A 182 -1.53 -16.22 -9.15
C ASP A 182 -1.89 -14.83 -9.67
N VAL A 183 -0.93 -13.89 -9.57
CA VAL A 183 -1.15 -12.51 -10.00
C VAL A 183 -1.56 -12.46 -11.47
N PHE A 184 -0.87 -13.22 -12.32
CA PHE A 184 -1.16 -13.25 -13.75
C PHE A 184 -2.56 -13.83 -14.04
N ILE A 185 -2.89 -15.00 -13.48
CA ILE A 185 -4.18 -15.66 -13.70
C ILE A 185 -5.33 -14.80 -13.16
N LEU A 186 -5.18 -14.27 -11.95
CA LEU A 186 -6.23 -13.49 -11.31
C LEU A 186 -6.41 -12.09 -11.92
N SER A 187 -5.36 -11.52 -12.55
CA SER A 187 -5.49 -10.25 -13.25
C SER A 187 -6.44 -10.33 -14.45
N GLN A 188 -6.44 -11.47 -15.14
CA GLN A 188 -7.33 -11.72 -16.29
C GLN A 188 -8.79 -11.98 -15.88
N ARG A 189 -9.01 -12.38 -14.64
CA ARG A 189 -10.30 -12.83 -14.13
C ARG A 189 -10.84 -11.97 -12.97
N ALA A 190 -10.22 -10.80 -12.70
CA ALA A 190 -10.55 -9.93 -11.57
C ALA A 190 -12.03 -9.53 -11.50
N SER A 191 -12.66 -9.29 -12.65
CA SER A 191 -14.08 -8.93 -12.73
C SER A 191 -15.03 -10.01 -12.19
N GLU A 192 -14.64 -11.30 -12.25
CA GLU A 192 -15.45 -12.39 -11.71
C GLU A 192 -15.45 -12.35 -10.17
N PHE A 193 -14.32 -11.98 -9.56
CA PHE A 193 -14.21 -11.80 -8.11
C PHE A 193 -14.96 -10.55 -7.63
N GLU A 194 -14.90 -9.46 -8.39
CA GLU A 194 -15.69 -8.28 -8.11
C GLU A 194 -17.19 -8.55 -8.13
N ALA A 195 -17.66 -9.39 -9.07
CA ALA A 195 -19.07 -9.80 -9.17
C ALA A 195 -19.56 -10.54 -7.91
N VAL A 196 -18.68 -11.23 -7.17
CA VAL A 196 -19.01 -11.89 -5.90
C VAL A 196 -18.69 -11.04 -4.68
N GLY A 197 -18.27 -9.78 -4.88
CA GLY A 197 -17.98 -8.80 -3.82
C GLY A 197 -16.57 -8.89 -3.24
N THR A 198 -15.66 -9.59 -3.90
CA THR A 198 -14.24 -9.72 -3.51
C THR A 198 -13.37 -8.82 -4.38
N GLU A 199 -12.58 -7.95 -3.77
CA GLU A 199 -11.54 -7.20 -4.47
C GLU A 199 -10.26 -8.04 -4.53
N VAL A 200 -9.62 -8.13 -5.70
CA VAL A 200 -8.32 -8.80 -5.84
C VAL A 200 -7.22 -7.76 -5.76
N LEU A 201 -6.23 -7.97 -4.87
CA LEU A 201 -5.11 -7.04 -4.70
C LEU A 201 -4.03 -7.31 -5.76
N ILE A 202 -4.27 -6.80 -6.95
CA ILE A 202 -3.37 -6.91 -8.10
C ILE A 202 -3.22 -5.58 -8.81
N ALA A 203 -2.17 -5.47 -9.62
CA ALA A 203 -2.05 -4.42 -10.62
C ALA A 203 -3.05 -4.69 -11.78
N ASN A 204 -3.19 -3.73 -12.68
CA ASN A 204 -3.92 -3.98 -13.92
C ASN A 204 -3.21 -5.08 -14.73
N GLU A 205 -3.95 -5.71 -15.66
CA GLU A 205 -3.46 -6.84 -16.46
C GLU A 205 -2.17 -6.50 -17.23
N GLU A 206 -2.08 -5.29 -17.81
CA GLU A 206 -0.92 -4.84 -18.56
C GLU A 206 0.34 -4.79 -17.68
N LEU A 207 0.24 -4.25 -16.47
CA LEU A 207 1.36 -4.18 -15.53
C LEU A 207 1.69 -5.56 -14.96
N ALA A 208 0.69 -6.40 -14.69
CA ALA A 208 0.91 -7.78 -14.25
C ALA A 208 1.69 -8.57 -15.31
N LEU A 209 1.29 -8.44 -16.58
CA LEU A 209 1.98 -9.07 -17.72
C LEU A 209 3.42 -8.55 -17.87
N LEU A 210 3.62 -7.25 -17.76
CA LEU A 210 4.94 -6.64 -17.84
C LEU A 210 5.86 -7.16 -16.72
N CYS A 211 5.37 -7.27 -15.50
CA CYS A 211 6.13 -7.74 -14.34
C CYS A 211 6.36 -9.26 -14.33
N SER A 212 5.54 -10.05 -15.02
CA SER A 212 5.69 -11.51 -15.10
C SER A 212 6.92 -11.95 -15.90
N ASN A 213 7.50 -11.07 -16.69
CA ASN A 213 8.67 -11.36 -17.55
C ASN A 213 9.82 -10.42 -17.25
N LYS A 214 10.91 -10.95 -16.68
CA LYS A 214 12.10 -10.19 -16.29
C LYS A 214 12.71 -9.37 -17.43
N ARG A 215 12.65 -9.87 -18.68
CA ARG A 215 13.15 -9.15 -19.86
C ARG A 215 12.30 -7.94 -20.19
N TRP A 216 10.97 -8.08 -20.08
CA TRP A 216 10.05 -6.97 -20.31
C TRP A 216 10.16 -5.92 -19.21
N THR A 217 10.28 -6.36 -17.96
CA THR A 217 10.53 -5.47 -16.82
C THR A 217 11.85 -4.69 -16.99
N ALA A 218 12.93 -5.36 -17.40
CA ALA A 218 14.23 -4.70 -17.65
C ALA A 218 14.13 -3.66 -18.78
N ARG A 219 13.49 -4.01 -19.90
CA ARG A 219 13.26 -3.09 -21.01
C ARG A 219 12.41 -1.88 -20.61
N PHE A 220 11.38 -2.09 -19.83
CA PHE A 220 10.57 -1.01 -19.29
C PHE A 220 11.38 -0.05 -18.40
N PHE A 221 12.26 -0.58 -17.55
CA PHE A 221 13.15 0.28 -16.77
C PHE A 221 14.13 1.06 -17.64
N GLU A 222 14.68 0.48 -18.69
CA GLU A 222 15.51 1.18 -19.65
C GLU A 222 14.74 2.32 -20.36
N GLU A 223 13.53 2.05 -20.81
CA GLU A 223 12.64 3.05 -21.42
C GLU A 223 12.29 4.20 -20.44
N CYS A 224 12.23 3.90 -19.14
CA CYS A 224 12.06 4.90 -18.06
C CYS A 224 13.37 5.63 -17.70
N GLY A 225 14.50 5.32 -18.35
CA GLY A 225 15.80 5.93 -18.05
C GLY A 225 16.45 5.38 -16.78
N LEU A 226 15.99 4.22 -16.29
CA LEU A 226 16.56 3.52 -15.15
C LEU A 226 17.54 2.44 -15.63
N ASN A 227 18.74 2.37 -15.02
CA ASN A 227 19.76 1.40 -15.40
C ASN A 227 19.35 0.00 -14.91
N ALA A 228 18.93 -0.88 -15.81
CA ALA A 228 18.52 -2.25 -15.51
C ALA A 228 19.68 -3.25 -15.34
N HIS A 229 20.93 -2.84 -15.58
CA HIS A 229 22.12 -3.72 -15.52
C HIS A 229 22.38 -4.35 -14.13
N SER A 230 21.75 -3.86 -13.07
CA SER A 230 21.85 -4.49 -11.74
C SER A 230 20.89 -5.67 -11.53
N LEU A 231 20.03 -5.97 -12.49
CA LEU A 231 19.03 -7.04 -12.41
C LEU A 231 19.43 -8.31 -13.17
N GLU A 232 20.58 -8.34 -13.80
CA GLU A 232 21.15 -9.58 -14.33
C GLU A 232 21.53 -10.45 -13.12
N ALA A 233 20.68 -11.43 -12.81
CA ALA A 233 21.06 -12.49 -11.89
C ALA A 233 22.29 -13.20 -12.47
N PRO A 234 23.35 -13.46 -11.67
CA PRO A 234 24.48 -14.25 -12.14
C PRO A 234 23.94 -15.57 -12.67
N ALA A 235 24.40 -15.93 -13.87
CA ALA A 235 24.07 -17.23 -14.45
C ALA A 235 24.45 -18.32 -13.44
N LEU A 236 23.43 -18.98 -12.91
CA LEU A 236 23.65 -20.18 -12.10
C LEU A 236 24.14 -21.26 -13.05
N TYR A 237 25.43 -21.66 -12.87
CA TYR A 237 26.05 -22.85 -13.44
C TYR A 237 25.34 -24.10 -12.89
#